data_26f20011712c24fe39ffa521f1b5f22a
#
_entry.id   26f20011712c24fe39ffa521f1b5f22a
#
_cell.length_a   1.000
_cell.length_b   1.000
_cell.length_c   1.000
_cell.angle_alpha   90.00
_cell.angle_beta   90.00
_cell.angle_gamma   90.00
#
_symmetry.space_group_name_H-M   'P 1'
#
loop_
_entity.id
_entity.type
_entity.pdbx_description
1 polymer ?
#
loop_
_entity_poly.entity_id
_entity_poly.type
_entity_poly.pdbx_seq_one_letter_code
_entity_poly.pdbx_strand_id
1 'polypeptide(L)'
;FIRVQGKGNKQRLVPLGKPAIEAVQKYTVAVRGANVETTVLFPGRTGRRFSRVGMWKLIGKMVKKAGITKKVTPHTFRHSFATHLLEGGADLRVVQEMLGHADITTTEIYTRIDREYIIAEHRKHHPRELAGFKRR
;
A
#
# COMPACT_ATOMS: atom_id res chain seq x y z
N PHE A 1 -8.12 -2.42 -4.23
CA PHE A 1 -7.26 -3.30 -3.41
C PHE A 1 -6.22 -4.00 -4.26
N ILE A 2 -5.15 -4.43 -3.63
CA ILE A 2 -4.16 -5.34 -4.21
C ILE A 2 -4.12 -6.64 -3.41
N ARG A 3 -3.83 -7.74 -4.10
CA ARG A 3 -3.59 -9.03 -3.46
C ARG A 3 -2.09 -9.19 -3.29
N VAL A 4 -1.65 -9.35 -2.04
CA VAL A 4 -0.24 -9.50 -1.69
C VAL A 4 0.00 -10.91 -1.17
N GLN A 5 1.01 -11.57 -1.70
CA GLN A 5 1.46 -12.88 -1.24
C GLN A 5 2.53 -12.69 -0.16
N GLY A 6 2.26 -13.22 1.04
CA GLY A 6 3.16 -13.17 2.18
C GLY A 6 3.97 -14.44 2.37
N LYS A 7 4.68 -14.52 3.50
CA LYS A 7 5.43 -15.72 3.91
C LYS A 7 4.48 -16.92 4.07
N GLY A 8 4.90 -18.10 3.63
CA GLY A 8 4.09 -19.32 3.71
C GLY A 8 2.92 -19.36 2.72
N ASN A 9 3.04 -18.68 1.58
CA ASN A 9 2.01 -18.65 0.52
C ASN A 9 0.66 -18.04 0.95
N LYS A 10 0.60 -17.39 2.12
CA LYS A 10 -0.62 -16.73 2.60
C LYS A 10 -0.88 -15.47 1.78
N GLN A 11 -2.08 -15.34 1.23
CA GLN A 11 -2.51 -14.16 0.50
C GLN A 11 -3.28 -13.23 1.43
N ARG A 12 -3.11 -11.93 1.24
CA ARG A 12 -3.90 -10.92 1.93
C ARG A 12 -4.35 -9.82 0.98
N LEU A 13 -5.45 -9.19 1.29
CA LEU A 13 -5.94 -8.01 0.60
C LEU A 13 -5.43 -6.76 1.30
N VAL A 14 -4.88 -5.86 0.51
CA VAL A 14 -4.46 -4.54 0.99
C VAL A 14 -5.29 -3.50 0.25
N PRO A 15 -6.09 -2.69 0.97
CA PRO A 15 -6.87 -1.64 0.33
C PRO A 15 -5.94 -0.57 -0.26
N LEU A 16 -6.35 0.02 -1.36
CA LEU A 16 -5.69 1.17 -1.97
C LEU A 16 -6.60 2.38 -1.87
N GLY A 17 -6.10 3.45 -1.32
CA GLY A 17 -6.77 4.74 -1.32
C GLY A 17 -6.88 5.34 -2.73
N LYS A 18 -7.91 6.15 -2.97
CA LYS A 18 -8.11 6.83 -4.25
C LYS A 18 -6.87 7.55 -4.77
N PRO A 19 -6.12 8.34 -3.96
CA PRO A 19 -4.91 9.01 -4.43
C PRO A 19 -3.82 8.04 -4.94
N ALA A 20 -3.70 6.86 -4.31
CA ALA A 20 -2.75 5.84 -4.74
C ALA A 20 -3.18 5.20 -6.07
N ILE A 21 -4.48 4.93 -6.23
CA ILE A 21 -5.04 4.40 -7.49
C ILE A 21 -4.79 5.38 -8.63
N GLU A 22 -5.11 6.66 -8.45
CA GLU A 22 -4.87 7.70 -9.44
C GLU A 22 -3.39 7.85 -9.81
N ALA A 23 -2.50 7.80 -8.81
CA ALA A 23 -1.06 7.88 -9.04
C ALA A 23 -0.55 6.68 -9.85
N VAL A 24 -1.03 5.47 -9.56
CA VAL A 24 -0.68 4.26 -10.31
C VAL A 24 -1.23 4.33 -11.73
N GLN A 25 -2.45 4.79 -11.93
CA GLN A 25 -3.03 4.96 -13.27
C GLN A 25 -2.21 5.94 -14.11
N LYS A 26 -1.89 7.12 -13.55
CA LYS A 26 -1.04 8.13 -14.22
C LYS A 26 0.34 7.57 -14.57
N TYR A 27 0.95 6.85 -13.64
CA TYR A 27 2.23 6.19 -13.88
C TYR A 27 2.13 5.16 -15.01
N THR A 28 1.10 4.34 -15.01
CA THR A 28 0.89 3.30 -16.03
C THR A 28 0.77 3.90 -17.42
N VAL A 29 0.02 4.99 -17.57
CA VAL A 29 -0.13 5.70 -18.84
C VAL A 29 1.18 6.38 -19.27
N ALA A 30 1.84 7.11 -18.36
CA ALA A 30 2.99 7.94 -18.72
C ALA A 30 4.29 7.15 -18.92
N VAL A 31 4.48 6.06 -18.16
CA VAL A 31 5.77 5.35 -18.11
C VAL A 31 5.73 3.99 -18.80
N ARG A 32 4.60 3.28 -18.73
CA ARG A 32 4.49 1.97 -19.39
C ARG A 32 4.24 2.09 -20.88
N GLY A 33 3.58 3.15 -21.38
CA GLY A 33 3.29 3.34 -22.80
C GLY A 33 2.67 2.11 -23.47
N ALA A 34 2.34 2.21 -24.72
CA ALA A 34 1.75 1.10 -25.49
C ALA A 34 2.71 -0.09 -25.79
N ASN A 35 4.00 0.05 -25.48
CA ASN A 35 5.05 -0.88 -25.98
C ASN A 35 5.78 -1.71 -24.92
N VAL A 36 5.34 -1.72 -23.65
CA VAL A 36 6.02 -2.52 -22.61
C VAL A 36 5.17 -3.72 -22.25
N GLU A 37 5.38 -4.83 -22.92
CA GLU A 37 4.88 -6.14 -22.51
C GLU A 37 5.54 -6.58 -21.20
N THR A 38 5.05 -6.13 -20.08
CA THR A 38 5.52 -6.59 -18.77
C THR A 38 4.36 -6.77 -17.80
N THR A 39 4.36 -7.87 -17.09
CA THR A 39 3.45 -8.14 -15.97
C THR A 39 3.88 -7.42 -14.70
N VAL A 40 5.07 -6.79 -14.70
CA VAL A 40 5.62 -6.07 -13.53
C VAL A 40 5.02 -4.68 -13.47
N LEU A 41 4.38 -4.34 -12.34
CA LEU A 41 3.77 -3.01 -12.15
C LEU A 41 4.82 -1.89 -12.16
N PHE A 42 5.93 -2.08 -11.45
CA PHE A 42 7.04 -1.12 -11.39
C PHE A 42 8.31 -1.79 -11.93
N PRO A 43 8.55 -1.77 -13.24
CA PRO A 43 9.77 -2.29 -13.82
C PRO A 43 10.96 -1.37 -13.52
N GLY A 44 12.09 -1.95 -13.24
CA GLY A 44 13.37 -1.24 -13.21
C GLY A 44 13.87 -0.91 -14.63
N ARG A 45 15.04 -0.30 -14.74
CA ARG A 45 15.65 0.11 -16.04
C ARG A 45 15.83 -1.04 -17.04
N THR A 46 15.95 -2.27 -16.56
CA THR A 46 16.11 -3.48 -17.38
C THR A 46 14.80 -4.23 -17.61
N GLY A 47 13.63 -3.65 -17.30
CA GLY A 47 12.33 -4.33 -17.37
C GLY A 47 12.05 -5.33 -16.23
N ARG A 48 13.08 -5.63 -15.42
CA ARG A 48 12.92 -6.56 -14.28
C ARG A 48 12.24 -5.89 -13.09
N ARG A 49 11.74 -6.71 -12.16
CA ARG A 49 11.12 -6.23 -10.91
C ARG A 49 12.04 -5.28 -10.16
N PHE A 50 11.47 -4.20 -9.66
CA PHE A 50 12.19 -3.28 -8.79
C PHE A 50 12.62 -4.01 -7.51
N SER A 51 13.90 -3.99 -7.19
CA SER A 51 14.43 -4.73 -6.05
C SER A 51 14.03 -4.07 -4.72
N ARG A 52 14.03 -4.85 -3.65
CA ARG A 52 13.79 -4.35 -2.29
C ARG A 52 14.78 -3.23 -1.92
N VAL A 53 16.05 -3.40 -2.28
CA VAL A 53 17.11 -2.39 -2.08
C VAL A 53 16.86 -1.14 -2.94
N GLY A 54 16.42 -1.32 -4.18
CA GLY A 54 16.05 -0.22 -5.08
C GLY A 54 14.90 0.62 -4.49
N MET A 55 13.88 -0.03 -3.96
CA MET A 55 12.77 0.65 -3.28
C MET A 55 13.24 1.44 -2.06
N TRP A 56 14.10 0.87 -1.25
CA TRP A 56 14.70 1.55 -0.10
C TRP A 56 15.46 2.82 -0.50
N LYS A 57 16.30 2.72 -1.54
CA LYS A 57 17.04 3.87 -2.08
C LYS A 57 16.12 4.95 -2.64
N LEU A 58 15.01 4.53 -3.31
CA LEU A 58 14.02 5.46 -3.85
C LEU A 58 13.31 6.23 -2.73
N ILE A 59 12.86 5.54 -1.69
CA ILE A 59 12.24 6.16 -0.50
C ILE A 59 13.21 7.16 0.13
N GLY A 60 14.47 6.78 0.33
CA GLY A 60 15.49 7.67 0.89
C GLY A 60 15.70 8.94 0.05
N LYS A 61 15.72 8.83 -1.29
CA LYS A 61 15.78 10.00 -2.18
C LYS A 61 14.55 10.91 -2.03
N MET A 62 13.36 10.34 -1.95
CA MET A 62 12.12 11.11 -1.78
C MET A 62 12.08 11.83 -0.43
N VAL A 63 12.47 11.15 0.65
CA VAL A 63 12.56 11.71 2.00
C VAL A 63 13.53 12.91 2.03
N LYS A 64 14.72 12.75 1.43
CA LYS A 64 15.71 13.83 1.31
C LYS A 64 15.17 15.00 0.48
N LYS A 65 14.52 14.73 -0.65
CA LYS A 65 13.91 15.77 -1.50
C LYS A 65 12.79 16.52 -0.80
N ALA A 66 12.08 15.86 0.11
CA ALA A 66 11.03 16.48 0.92
C ALA A 66 11.57 17.26 2.13
N GLY A 67 12.89 17.38 2.31
CA GLY A 67 13.49 18.08 3.44
C GLY A 67 13.30 17.40 4.80
N ILE A 68 12.93 16.12 4.80
CA ILE A 68 12.67 15.37 6.03
C ILE A 68 13.99 14.88 6.59
N THR A 69 14.36 15.34 7.79
CA THR A 69 15.61 14.98 8.47
C THR A 69 15.53 13.65 9.23
N LYS A 70 14.32 13.25 9.63
CA LYS A 70 14.09 11.99 10.34
C LYS A 70 14.32 10.78 9.41
N LYS A 71 14.83 9.70 9.99
CA LYS A 71 14.97 8.42 9.27
C LYS A 71 13.59 7.83 8.97
N VAL A 72 13.24 7.76 7.68
CA VAL A 72 11.99 7.16 7.20
C VAL A 72 12.30 5.84 6.49
N THR A 73 11.58 4.80 6.85
CA THR A 73 11.72 3.44 6.32
C THR A 73 10.35 2.90 5.91
N PRO A 74 10.26 1.78 5.16
CA PRO A 74 8.99 1.11 4.92
C PRO A 74 8.22 0.78 6.21
N HIS A 75 8.92 0.45 7.31
CA HIS A 75 8.31 0.24 8.62
C HIS A 75 7.69 1.52 9.19
N THR A 76 8.30 2.67 8.94
CA THR A 76 7.72 3.96 9.33
C THR A 76 6.38 4.20 8.66
N PHE A 77 6.27 3.93 7.35
CA PHE A 77 4.99 4.02 6.63
C PHE A 77 3.96 3.04 7.17
N ARG A 78 4.38 1.81 7.43
CA ARG A 78 3.50 0.78 7.98
C ARG A 78 2.97 1.18 9.37
N HIS A 79 3.83 1.71 10.23
CA HIS A 79 3.45 2.19 11.55
C HIS A 79 2.50 3.38 11.45
N SER A 80 2.82 4.38 10.63
CA SER A 80 1.94 5.52 10.41
C SER A 80 0.58 5.12 9.87
N PHE A 81 0.53 4.15 8.96
CA PHE A 81 -0.73 3.61 8.43
C PHE A 81 -1.59 3.01 9.55
N ALA A 82 -0.99 2.15 10.39
CA ALA A 82 -1.70 1.56 11.52
C ALA A 82 -2.21 2.62 12.50
N THR A 83 -1.33 3.54 12.91
CA THR A 83 -1.66 4.61 13.86
C THR A 83 -2.80 5.47 13.34
N HIS A 84 -2.72 5.94 12.12
CA HIS A 84 -3.76 6.81 11.53
C HIS A 84 -5.13 6.12 11.43
N LEU A 85 -5.15 4.83 11.10
CA LEU A 85 -6.42 4.08 11.06
C LEU A 85 -7.01 3.92 12.46
N LEU A 86 -6.18 3.55 13.44
CA LEU A 86 -6.62 3.37 14.83
C LEU A 86 -7.08 4.69 15.46
N GLU A 87 -6.34 5.78 15.26
CA GLU A 87 -6.73 7.12 15.69
C GLU A 87 -8.04 7.59 15.01
N GLY A 88 -8.26 7.16 13.77
CA GLY A 88 -9.51 7.38 13.04
C GLY A 88 -10.68 6.54 13.54
N GLY A 89 -10.45 5.59 14.45
CA GLY A 89 -11.47 4.72 15.04
C GLY A 89 -11.69 3.39 14.28
N ALA A 90 -10.75 2.99 13.42
CA ALA A 90 -10.84 1.69 12.76
C ALA A 90 -10.66 0.53 13.75
N ASP A 91 -11.34 -0.57 13.49
CA ASP A 91 -11.22 -1.79 14.28
C ASP A 91 -9.78 -2.33 14.25
N LEU A 92 -9.22 -2.61 15.42
CA LEU A 92 -7.85 -3.10 15.59
C LEU A 92 -7.60 -4.40 14.83
N ARG A 93 -8.57 -5.31 14.83
CA ARG A 93 -8.46 -6.61 14.17
C ARG A 93 -8.36 -6.45 12.66
N VAL A 94 -9.16 -5.54 12.10
CA VAL A 94 -9.11 -5.20 10.67
C VAL A 94 -7.77 -4.59 10.29
N VAL A 95 -7.23 -3.69 11.11
CA VAL A 95 -5.90 -3.10 10.88
C VAL A 95 -4.80 -4.16 10.94
N GLN A 96 -4.85 -5.07 11.89
CA GLN A 96 -3.91 -6.20 12.00
C GLN A 96 -3.96 -7.08 10.75
N GLU A 97 -5.16 -7.35 10.25
CA GLU A 97 -5.37 -8.15 9.04
C GLU A 97 -4.81 -7.45 7.79
N MET A 98 -5.09 -6.17 7.59
CA MET A 98 -4.50 -5.37 6.51
C MET A 98 -2.97 -5.40 6.54
N LEU A 99 -2.39 -5.39 7.73
CA LEU A 99 -0.95 -5.44 7.94
C LEU A 99 -0.37 -6.86 7.82
N GLY A 100 -1.19 -7.90 7.94
CA GLY A 100 -0.77 -9.30 7.85
C GLY A 100 0.06 -9.72 9.05
N HIS A 101 -0.39 -9.42 10.27
CA HIS A 101 0.17 -9.99 11.48
C HIS A 101 -0.14 -11.49 11.51
N ALA A 102 0.90 -12.31 11.66
CA ALA A 102 0.90 -13.75 11.37
C ALA A 102 0.16 -14.62 12.39
N ASP A 103 -0.30 -14.09 13.51
CA ASP A 103 -0.85 -14.88 14.63
C ASP A 103 -2.37 -15.12 14.58
N ILE A 104 -3.04 -14.67 13.53
CA ILE A 104 -4.43 -15.06 13.32
C ILE A 104 -4.41 -16.26 12.39
N THR A 105 -4.46 -17.45 13.00
CA THR A 105 -4.70 -18.73 12.35
C THR A 105 -6.05 -18.72 11.67
N THR A 106 -6.15 -18.18 10.49
CA THR A 106 -7.31 -18.44 9.64
C THR A 106 -6.90 -18.34 8.18
N THR A 107 -6.69 -19.51 7.61
CA THR A 107 -6.77 -19.73 6.16
C THR A 107 -8.27 -19.68 5.79
N GLU A 108 -8.98 -18.70 6.26
CA GLU A 108 -10.33 -18.44 5.81
C GLU A 108 -10.24 -17.78 4.44
N ILE A 109 -10.89 -18.43 3.49
CA ILE A 109 -11.12 -17.90 2.16
C ILE A 109 -11.84 -16.57 2.35
N TYR A 110 -11.18 -15.46 2.07
CA TYR A 110 -11.79 -14.13 2.13
C TYR A 110 -13.08 -14.12 1.34
N THR A 111 -14.20 -14.08 2.04
CA THR A 111 -15.50 -13.96 1.41
C THR A 111 -15.66 -12.58 0.78
N ARG A 112 -16.61 -12.41 -0.10
CA ARG A 112 -16.93 -11.10 -0.69
C ARG A 112 -17.26 -10.07 0.39
N ILE A 113 -17.96 -10.49 1.42
CA ILE A 113 -18.39 -9.68 2.57
C ILE A 113 -17.16 -9.14 3.33
N ASP A 114 -16.17 -9.98 3.61
CA ASP A 114 -14.95 -9.56 4.32
C ASP A 114 -14.16 -8.52 3.53
N ARG A 115 -14.12 -8.65 2.20
CA ARG A 115 -13.44 -7.68 1.33
C ARG A 115 -14.11 -6.31 1.35
N GLU A 116 -15.42 -6.28 1.25
CA GLU A 116 -16.20 -5.04 1.27
C GLU A 116 -16.05 -4.34 2.61
N TYR A 117 -16.04 -5.09 3.71
CA TYR A 117 -15.82 -4.57 5.05
C TYR A 117 -14.43 -3.94 5.23
N ILE A 118 -13.37 -4.65 4.84
CA ILE A 118 -11.99 -4.12 4.89
C ILE A 118 -11.84 -2.82 4.09
N ILE A 119 -12.44 -2.77 2.91
CA ILE A 119 -12.40 -1.57 2.06
C ILE A 119 -13.21 -0.43 2.68
N ALA A 120 -14.37 -0.72 3.26
CA ALA A 120 -15.21 0.26 3.92
C ALA A 120 -14.52 0.87 5.14
N GLU A 121 -13.91 0.05 5.99
CA GLU A 121 -13.15 0.50 7.16
C GLU A 121 -11.97 1.38 6.77
N HIS A 122 -11.21 0.99 5.75
CA HIS A 122 -10.12 1.82 5.23
C HIS A 122 -10.64 3.19 4.76
N ARG A 123 -11.71 3.21 3.95
CA ARG A 123 -12.27 4.45 3.42
C ARG A 123 -12.83 5.37 4.50
N LYS A 124 -13.45 4.80 5.54
CA LYS A 124 -14.06 5.53 6.63
C LYS A 124 -13.03 6.19 7.55
N HIS A 125 -11.89 5.54 7.75
CA HIS A 125 -10.95 5.92 8.81
C HIS A 125 -9.59 6.40 8.32
N HIS A 126 -9.23 6.19 7.05
CA HIS A 126 -7.93 6.63 6.56
C HIS A 126 -7.92 8.12 6.22
N PRO A 127 -7.00 8.95 6.78
CA PRO A 127 -7.01 10.41 6.62
C PRO A 127 -6.99 10.89 5.16
N ARG A 128 -6.33 10.19 4.26
CA ARG A 128 -6.27 10.54 2.83
C ARG A 128 -7.55 10.25 2.06
N GLU A 129 -8.42 9.41 2.59
CA GLU A 129 -9.76 9.19 2.04
C GLU A 129 -10.72 10.30 2.49
N LEU A 130 -10.56 10.75 3.75
CA LEU A 130 -11.42 11.79 4.37
C LEU A 130 -11.06 13.19 3.87
N ALA A 131 -9.78 13.47 3.71
CA ALA A 131 -9.26 14.81 3.41
C ALA A 131 -9.19 15.09 1.92
N GLY A 132 -10.05 14.73 1.05
CA GLY A 132 -9.94 14.97 -0.38
C GLY A 132 -8.60 15.65 -0.75
N PHE A 133 -7.66 14.95 -1.33
CA PHE A 133 -6.25 15.31 -1.48
C PHE A 133 -6.07 16.75 -2.02
N LYS A 134 -6.01 17.76 -1.15
CA LYS A 134 -5.57 19.10 -1.52
C LYS A 134 -4.06 19.05 -1.77
N ARG A 135 -3.67 19.13 -3.05
CA ARG A 135 -2.28 19.41 -3.43
C ARG A 135 -1.92 20.78 -2.85
N ARG A 136 -0.94 20.81 -1.99
CA ARG A 136 -0.11 22.00 -1.77
C ARG A 136 1.07 21.96 -2.71
#